data_8c33e796ab14862c61673b0c3c6e49b4
#
_entry.id   8c33e796ab14862c61673b0c3c6e49b4
#
_cell.length_a   1.000
_cell.length_b   1.000
_cell.length_c   1.000
_cell.angle_alpha   90.00
_cell.angle_beta   90.00
_cell.angle_gamma   90.00
#
_symmetry.space_group_name_H-M   'P 1'
#
loop_
_entity.id
_entity.type
_entity.pdbx_description
1 polymer ?
#
loop_
_entity_poly.entity_id
_entity_poly.type
_entity_poly.pdbx_seq_one_letter_code
_entity_poly.pdbx_strand_id
1 'polypeptide(L)'
;MAAALASSALLAPMLRRWSDICLPNGWLAAGAVAQTVWNIAHGYPAEANIRDIDLIYFDADDLSAESEVSNEARVRGLFADLGVAVDVKNEARVHLWYLAKFGYSIAPYGSAEEAIATFPTTSTAVGVRPHGPQLDICAPFGLDDLLGLVVRPNKVQITRAIYEAKVARWQPCWPELKICDWDE
;
A
#
# COMPACT_ATOMS: atom_id res chain seq x y z
N MET A 1 12.67 -2.97 8.72
CA MET A 1 11.90 -2.40 7.60
C MET A 1 12.75 -1.54 6.66
N ALA A 2 13.36 -0.42 7.07
CA ALA A 2 14.10 0.46 6.15
C ALA A 2 15.18 -0.27 5.32
N ALA A 3 15.98 -1.16 5.93
CA ALA A 3 16.95 -1.97 5.20
C ALA A 3 16.31 -2.89 4.14
N ALA A 4 15.15 -3.48 4.44
CA ALA A 4 14.41 -4.31 3.50
C ALA A 4 13.95 -3.50 2.27
N LEU A 5 13.38 -2.30 2.50
CA LEU A 5 12.94 -1.42 1.41
C LEU A 5 14.13 -0.92 0.57
N ALA A 6 15.26 -0.62 1.21
CA ALA A 6 16.48 -0.20 0.52
C ALA A 6 17.11 -1.31 -0.35
N SER A 7 16.87 -2.59 -0.03
CA SER A 7 17.35 -3.73 -0.83
C SER A 7 16.42 -4.10 -1.99
N SER A 8 15.20 -3.58 -2.02
CA SER A 8 14.23 -3.89 -3.08
C SER A 8 14.58 -3.21 -4.40
N ALA A 9 14.72 -3.99 -5.46
CA ALA A 9 14.93 -3.47 -6.82
C ALA A 9 13.72 -2.67 -7.34
N LEU A 10 12.53 -2.85 -6.74
CA LEU A 10 11.30 -2.14 -7.10
C LEU A 10 11.12 -0.86 -6.28
N LEU A 11 11.25 -0.93 -4.94
CA LEU A 11 10.88 0.18 -4.06
C LEU A 11 12.03 1.18 -3.85
N ALA A 12 13.28 0.71 -3.83
CA ALA A 12 14.42 1.60 -3.62
C ALA A 12 14.57 2.68 -4.73
N PRO A 13 14.38 2.38 -6.03
CA PRO A 13 14.38 3.42 -7.07
C PRO A 13 13.29 4.47 -6.86
N MET A 14 12.08 4.07 -6.45
CA MET A 14 10.97 4.99 -6.17
C MET A 14 11.29 5.91 -4.99
N LEU A 15 11.82 5.37 -3.90
CA LEU A 15 12.22 6.15 -2.73
C LEU A 15 13.38 7.11 -3.04
N ARG A 16 14.35 6.71 -3.87
CA ARG A 16 15.45 7.61 -4.29
C ARG A 16 15.01 8.74 -5.21
N ARG A 17 14.01 8.50 -6.05
CA ARG A 17 13.46 9.48 -7.00
C ARG A 17 12.15 10.08 -6.53
N TRP A 18 11.94 10.12 -5.21
CA TRP A 18 10.68 10.59 -4.62
C TRP A 18 10.30 12.01 -5.07
N SER A 19 11.30 12.90 -5.20
CA SER A 19 11.08 14.27 -5.67
C SER A 19 10.49 14.35 -7.08
N ASP A 20 10.73 13.35 -7.93
CA ASP A 20 10.22 13.32 -9.32
C ASP A 20 8.73 12.92 -9.34
N ILE A 21 8.26 12.24 -8.29
CA ILE A 21 6.88 11.76 -8.17
C ILE A 21 5.89 12.92 -8.10
N CYS A 22 6.25 14.01 -7.41
CA CYS A 22 5.47 15.26 -7.36
C CYS A 22 3.96 15.04 -7.10
N LEU A 23 3.61 14.23 -6.10
CA LEU A 23 2.24 14.01 -5.64
C LEU A 23 2.05 14.63 -4.25
N PRO A 24 0.98 15.43 -4.02
CA PRO A 24 0.75 16.05 -2.72
C PRO A 24 0.44 14.98 -1.65
N ASN A 25 1.08 15.10 -0.50
CA ASN A 25 0.89 14.17 0.63
C ASN A 25 0.99 12.70 0.22
N GLY A 26 1.97 12.37 -0.66
CA GLY A 26 2.14 11.04 -1.23
C GLY A 26 2.73 10.03 -0.24
N TRP A 27 2.36 8.76 -0.40
CA TRP A 27 2.89 7.60 0.32
C TRP A 27 3.05 6.42 -0.62
N LEU A 28 4.20 5.74 -0.54
CA LEU A 28 4.36 4.38 -1.03
C LEU A 28 3.74 3.46 0.01
N ALA A 29 2.73 2.66 -0.33
CA ALA A 29 1.86 2.09 0.68
C ALA A 29 1.48 0.62 0.43
N ALA A 30 0.72 0.08 1.36
CA ALA A 30 0.02 -1.20 1.26
C ALA A 30 0.90 -2.42 0.96
N GLY A 31 0.44 -3.21 -0.04
CA GLY A 31 0.93 -4.55 -0.34
C GLY A 31 2.42 -4.60 -0.62
N ALA A 32 2.94 -3.77 -1.52
CA ALA A 32 4.35 -3.81 -1.92
C ALA A 32 5.31 -3.56 -0.75
N VAL A 33 4.96 -2.64 0.16
CA VAL A 33 5.75 -2.37 1.38
C VAL A 33 5.76 -3.59 2.30
N ALA A 34 4.59 -4.15 2.60
CA ALA A 34 4.46 -5.30 3.49
C ALA A 34 5.11 -6.56 2.89
N GLN A 35 4.86 -6.84 1.62
CA GLN A 35 5.38 -8.01 0.91
C GLN A 35 6.91 -7.98 0.78
N THR A 36 7.51 -6.79 0.62
CA THR A 36 8.97 -6.64 0.68
C THR A 36 9.53 -7.10 2.05
N VAL A 37 8.88 -6.70 3.15
CA VAL A 37 9.28 -7.13 4.50
C VAL A 37 9.08 -8.64 4.66
N TRP A 38 7.95 -9.19 4.22
CA TRP A 38 7.66 -10.62 4.27
C TRP A 38 8.66 -11.43 3.43
N ASN A 39 9.03 -10.94 2.24
CA ASN A 39 10.04 -11.59 1.39
C ASN A 39 11.37 -11.73 2.12
N ILE A 40 11.87 -10.63 2.72
CA ILE A 40 13.13 -10.68 3.48
C ILE A 40 13.04 -11.65 4.66
N ALA A 41 11.92 -11.67 5.39
CA ALA A 41 11.72 -12.58 6.51
C ALA A 41 11.72 -14.05 6.09
N HIS A 42 11.24 -14.36 4.86
CA HIS A 42 11.26 -15.71 4.27
C HIS A 42 12.57 -16.05 3.56
N GLY A 43 13.57 -15.15 3.54
CA GLY A 43 14.81 -15.35 2.79
C GLY A 43 14.66 -15.27 1.28
N TYR A 44 13.59 -14.65 0.78
CA TYR A 44 13.33 -14.45 -0.65
C TYR A 44 13.96 -13.14 -1.16
N PRO A 45 14.15 -13.00 -2.49
CA PRO A 45 14.43 -11.70 -3.09
C PRO A 45 13.37 -10.68 -2.68
N ALA A 46 13.79 -9.45 -2.39
CA ALA A 46 12.91 -8.42 -1.81
C ALA A 46 11.67 -8.11 -2.66
N GLU A 47 11.76 -8.32 -3.98
CA GLU A 47 10.71 -8.09 -4.98
C GLU A 47 9.87 -9.33 -5.31
N ALA A 48 10.15 -10.48 -4.73
CA ALA A 48 9.45 -11.72 -5.05
C ALA A 48 7.94 -11.60 -4.79
N ASN A 49 7.14 -12.15 -5.71
CA ASN A 49 5.66 -12.18 -5.63
C ASN A 49 4.96 -10.81 -5.59
N ILE A 50 5.68 -9.69 -5.74
CA ILE A 50 5.07 -8.35 -5.83
C ILE A 50 4.52 -8.18 -7.26
N ARG A 51 3.22 -7.90 -7.37
CA ARG A 51 2.51 -7.78 -8.66
C ARG A 51 2.24 -6.34 -9.04
N ASP A 52 2.05 -5.49 -8.06
CA ASP A 52 1.68 -4.09 -8.16
C ASP A 52 2.31 -3.28 -7.02
N ILE A 53 2.49 -2.00 -7.25
CA ILE A 53 2.97 -1.05 -6.26
C ILE A 53 1.89 0.02 -6.08
N ASP A 54 1.36 0.14 -4.88
CA ASP A 54 0.40 1.18 -4.52
C ASP A 54 1.14 2.46 -4.13
N LEU A 55 0.95 3.51 -4.91
CA LEU A 55 1.35 4.87 -4.59
C LEU A 55 0.09 5.68 -4.38
N ILE A 56 -0.16 6.10 -3.17
CA ILE A 56 -1.33 6.89 -2.81
C ILE A 56 -0.95 8.35 -2.56
N TYR A 57 -1.88 9.26 -2.75
CA TYR A 57 -1.72 10.67 -2.42
C TYR A 57 -3.05 11.26 -1.95
N PHE A 58 -3.00 12.47 -1.41
CA PHE A 58 -4.20 13.16 -0.96
C PHE A 58 -4.23 14.57 -1.51
N ASP A 59 -5.17 14.82 -2.41
CA ASP A 59 -5.46 16.12 -3.00
C ASP A 59 -6.97 16.34 -2.96
N ALA A 60 -7.42 17.15 -2.00
CA ALA A 60 -8.82 17.52 -1.84
C ALA A 60 -9.25 18.69 -2.75
N ASP A 61 -8.28 19.41 -3.33
CA ASP A 61 -8.55 20.55 -4.19
C ASP A 61 -8.87 20.11 -5.63
N ASP A 62 -8.38 18.93 -6.05
CA ASP A 62 -8.70 18.35 -7.36
C ASP A 62 -9.20 16.90 -7.25
N LEU A 63 -10.51 16.75 -7.26
CA LEU A 63 -11.18 15.44 -7.22
C LEU A 63 -11.54 14.91 -8.63
N SER A 64 -10.99 15.47 -9.70
CA SER A 64 -11.26 15.02 -11.06
C SER A 64 -10.64 13.65 -11.35
N ALA A 65 -11.33 12.84 -12.15
CA ALA A 65 -10.79 11.55 -12.61
C ALA A 65 -9.64 11.76 -13.59
N GLU A 66 -9.69 12.81 -14.35
CA GLU A 66 -8.71 13.20 -15.36
C GLU A 66 -7.34 13.49 -14.72
N SER A 67 -7.33 14.20 -13.59
CA SER A 67 -6.12 14.49 -12.83
C SER A 67 -5.49 13.20 -12.27
N GLU A 68 -6.29 12.32 -11.69
CA GLU A 68 -5.78 11.03 -11.19
C GLU A 68 -5.19 10.19 -12.33
N VAL A 69 -5.87 10.08 -13.47
CA VAL A 69 -5.38 9.35 -14.66
C VAL A 69 -4.09 9.98 -15.19
N SER A 70 -4.00 11.30 -15.24
CA SER A 70 -2.79 12.02 -15.67
C SER A 70 -1.62 11.77 -14.74
N ASN A 71 -1.83 11.86 -13.44
CA ASN A 71 -0.81 11.56 -12.41
C ASN A 71 -0.35 10.11 -12.50
N GLU A 72 -1.28 9.16 -12.65
CA GLU A 72 -0.96 7.74 -12.82
C GLU A 72 -0.11 7.51 -14.06
N ALA A 73 -0.50 8.05 -15.21
CA ALA A 73 0.24 7.92 -16.47
C ALA A 73 1.66 8.51 -16.36
N ARG A 74 1.80 9.68 -15.73
CA ARG A 74 3.09 10.33 -15.51
C ARG A 74 4.00 9.48 -14.60
N VAL A 75 3.50 9.01 -13.49
CA VAL A 75 4.29 8.19 -12.54
C VAL A 75 4.65 6.83 -13.15
N ARG A 76 3.73 6.19 -13.86
CA ARG A 76 4.03 4.95 -14.63
C ARG A 76 5.14 5.17 -15.66
N GLY A 77 5.14 6.31 -16.33
CA GLY A 77 6.21 6.68 -17.28
C GLY A 77 7.56 6.85 -16.58
N LEU A 78 7.59 7.44 -15.38
CA LEU A 78 8.82 7.60 -14.58
C LEU A 78 9.46 6.26 -14.18
N PHE A 79 8.67 5.22 -13.99
CA PHE A 79 9.08 3.92 -13.46
C PHE A 79 8.78 2.75 -14.41
N ALA A 80 8.67 3.03 -15.72
CA ALA A 80 8.37 2.01 -16.74
C ALA A 80 9.42 0.90 -16.82
N ASP A 81 10.66 1.21 -16.42
CA ASP A 81 11.79 0.29 -16.40
C ASP A 81 11.73 -0.73 -15.24
N LEU A 82 10.88 -0.53 -14.23
CA LEU A 82 10.74 -1.48 -13.15
C LEU A 82 10.02 -2.79 -13.54
N GLY A 83 9.27 -2.78 -14.65
CA GLY A 83 8.58 -3.97 -15.15
C GLY A 83 7.45 -4.48 -14.24
N VAL A 84 6.93 -3.62 -13.36
CA VAL A 84 5.82 -3.90 -12.43
C VAL A 84 4.74 -2.83 -12.59
N ALA A 85 3.48 -3.20 -12.35
CA ALA A 85 2.38 -2.24 -12.37
C ALA A 85 2.53 -1.24 -11.21
N VAL A 86 2.33 0.04 -11.49
CA VAL A 86 2.25 1.09 -10.46
C VAL A 86 0.84 1.67 -10.50
N ASP A 87 0.11 1.49 -9.40
CA ASP A 87 -1.22 2.07 -9.21
C ASP A 87 -1.09 3.37 -8.42
N VAL A 88 -1.67 4.45 -8.96
CA VAL A 88 -1.63 5.77 -8.33
C VAL A 88 -3.06 6.19 -8.01
N LYS A 89 -3.34 6.47 -6.74
CA LYS A 89 -4.69 6.79 -6.29
C LYS A 89 -4.74 8.05 -5.44
N ASN A 90 -5.69 8.94 -5.76
CA ASN A 90 -6.03 10.06 -4.91
C ASN A 90 -7.04 9.60 -3.84
N GLU A 91 -6.58 9.45 -2.61
CA GLU A 91 -7.42 8.96 -1.51
C GLU A 91 -8.56 9.93 -1.17
N ALA A 92 -8.42 11.22 -1.49
CA ALA A 92 -9.51 12.19 -1.30
C ALA A 92 -10.76 11.89 -2.15
N ARG A 93 -10.61 11.13 -3.26
CA ARG A 93 -11.71 10.83 -4.17
C ARG A 93 -12.24 9.38 -4.10
N VAL A 94 -11.68 8.53 -3.27
CA VAL A 94 -12.06 7.10 -3.18
C VAL A 94 -13.57 6.93 -2.91
N HIS A 95 -14.15 7.75 -2.05
CA HIS A 95 -15.58 7.72 -1.73
C HIS A 95 -16.50 7.92 -2.95
N LEU A 96 -16.03 8.56 -4.03
CA LEU A 96 -16.84 8.84 -5.22
C LEU A 96 -17.12 7.59 -6.06
N TRP A 97 -16.22 6.60 -6.04
CA TRP A 97 -16.35 5.37 -6.83
C TRP A 97 -16.50 4.11 -5.97
N TYR A 98 -16.34 4.22 -4.66
CA TYR A 98 -16.32 3.07 -3.75
C TYR A 98 -17.64 2.27 -3.78
N LEU A 99 -18.80 2.97 -3.78
CA LEU A 99 -20.10 2.34 -3.88
C LEU A 99 -20.23 1.50 -5.16
N ALA A 100 -19.80 2.02 -6.29
CA ALA A 100 -19.89 1.30 -7.57
C ALA A 100 -19.01 0.04 -7.59
N LYS A 101 -17.88 0.07 -6.90
CA LYS A 101 -16.90 -1.04 -6.89
C LYS A 101 -17.22 -2.11 -5.84
N PHE A 102 -17.67 -1.71 -4.65
CA PHE A 102 -17.80 -2.60 -3.49
C PHE A 102 -19.24 -2.80 -2.99
N GLY A 103 -20.21 -2.03 -3.52
CA GLY A 103 -21.62 -2.17 -3.18
C GLY A 103 -22.06 -1.44 -1.91
N TYR A 104 -21.19 -0.67 -1.28
CA TYR A 104 -21.52 0.19 -0.12
C TYR A 104 -20.71 1.48 -0.13
N SER A 105 -21.26 2.52 0.50
CA SER A 105 -20.65 3.85 0.55
C SER A 105 -19.70 3.96 1.75
N ILE A 106 -18.68 4.81 1.61
CA ILE A 106 -17.81 5.23 2.68
C ILE A 106 -17.84 6.76 2.82
N ALA A 107 -17.48 7.27 3.99
CA ALA A 107 -17.21 8.70 4.16
C ALA A 107 -15.94 9.12 3.40
N PRO A 108 -15.85 10.37 2.94
CA PRO A 108 -14.59 10.91 2.44
C PRO A 108 -13.50 10.83 3.53
N TYR A 109 -12.29 10.48 3.13
CA TYR A 109 -11.13 10.59 4.02
C TYR A 109 -10.70 12.04 4.18
N GLY A 110 -10.14 12.39 5.33
CA GLY A 110 -9.56 13.69 5.60
C GLY A 110 -8.06 13.76 5.29
N SER A 111 -7.39 12.60 5.11
CA SER A 111 -5.96 12.52 4.78
C SER A 111 -5.60 11.16 4.16
N ALA A 112 -4.39 11.05 3.61
CA ALA A 112 -3.85 9.78 3.14
C ALA A 112 -3.64 8.79 4.30
N GLU A 113 -3.27 9.28 5.48
CA GLU A 113 -3.07 8.47 6.69
C GLU A 113 -4.39 7.85 7.19
N GLU A 114 -5.51 8.59 7.09
CA GLU A 114 -6.84 8.04 7.36
C GLU A 114 -7.19 6.90 6.40
N ALA A 115 -6.87 7.05 5.12
CA ALA A 115 -7.07 6.00 4.14
C ALA A 115 -6.21 4.76 4.47
N ILE A 116 -4.93 4.93 4.80
CA ILE A 116 -4.04 3.84 5.24
C ILE A 116 -4.65 3.08 6.43
N ALA A 117 -5.27 3.78 7.37
CA ALA A 117 -5.90 3.16 8.55
C ALA A 117 -7.09 2.26 8.20
N THR A 118 -7.63 2.34 6.98
CA THR A 118 -8.73 1.48 6.50
C THR A 118 -8.26 0.28 5.65
N PHE A 119 -6.97 0.15 5.38
CA PHE A 119 -6.47 -0.94 4.55
C PHE A 119 -6.77 -2.31 5.17
N PRO A 120 -6.91 -3.35 4.33
CA PRO A 120 -7.58 -4.60 4.69
C PRO A 120 -7.00 -5.37 5.86
N THR A 121 -5.71 -5.21 6.19
CA THR A 121 -5.07 -5.89 7.33
C THR A 121 -4.17 -4.94 8.09
N THR A 122 -3.99 -5.18 9.38
CA THR A 122 -3.10 -4.37 10.22
C THR A 122 -1.67 -4.34 9.71
N SER A 123 -1.17 -5.47 9.17
CA SER A 123 0.18 -5.59 8.62
C SER A 123 0.37 -4.90 7.27
N THR A 124 -0.69 -4.70 6.49
CA THR A 124 -0.62 -3.97 5.21
C THR A 124 -1.12 -2.53 5.31
N ALA A 125 -1.64 -2.12 6.46
CA ALA A 125 -1.99 -0.73 6.76
C ALA A 125 -0.72 0.05 7.11
N VAL A 126 0.13 0.23 6.11
CA VAL A 126 1.44 0.87 6.24
C VAL A 126 1.72 1.73 5.01
N GLY A 127 2.32 2.88 5.23
CA GLY A 127 2.86 3.77 4.21
C GLY A 127 4.25 4.24 4.58
N VAL A 128 5.07 4.50 3.58
CA VAL A 128 6.43 5.05 3.76
C VAL A 128 6.68 6.16 2.75
N ARG A 129 7.45 7.15 3.15
CA ARG A 129 7.99 8.18 2.26
C ARG A 129 9.35 8.68 2.78
N PRO A 130 10.22 9.22 1.95
CA PRO A 130 11.46 9.84 2.40
C PRO A 130 11.19 11.11 3.20
N HIS A 131 11.95 11.28 4.28
CA HIS A 131 12.03 12.50 5.08
C HIS A 131 13.49 12.79 5.41
N GLY A 132 14.15 13.60 4.60
CA GLY A 132 15.59 13.80 4.68
C GLY A 132 16.35 12.48 4.54
N PRO A 133 17.26 12.13 5.48
CA PRO A 133 17.99 10.86 5.45
C PRO A 133 17.19 9.67 6.01
N GLN A 134 15.99 9.90 6.52
CA GLN A 134 15.13 8.91 7.16
C GLN A 134 13.90 8.61 6.31
N LEU A 135 13.07 7.67 6.78
CA LEU A 135 11.74 7.42 6.27
C LEU A 135 10.71 7.87 7.29
N ASP A 136 9.73 8.65 6.85
CA ASP A 136 8.46 8.74 7.54
C ASP A 136 7.72 7.42 7.37
N ILE A 137 7.10 6.94 8.42
CA ILE A 137 6.33 5.71 8.44
C ILE A 137 4.94 6.01 9.00
N CYS A 138 3.93 5.80 8.19
CA CYS A 138 2.54 5.76 8.64
C CYS A 138 2.20 4.29 8.93
N ALA A 139 1.96 3.95 10.19
CA ALA A 139 1.58 2.61 10.63
C ALA A 139 0.55 2.73 11.75
N PRO A 140 -0.73 2.97 11.43
CA PRO A 140 -1.78 3.23 12.42
C PRO A 140 -1.94 2.13 13.48
N PHE A 141 -1.58 0.89 13.14
CA PHE A 141 -1.64 -0.26 14.04
C PHE A 141 -0.26 -0.67 14.60
N GLY A 142 0.75 0.18 14.44
CA GLY A 142 2.14 -0.18 14.74
C GLY A 142 2.73 -1.11 13.68
N LEU A 143 3.92 -1.63 13.95
CA LEU A 143 4.67 -2.50 13.03
C LEU A 143 4.77 -3.95 13.51
N ASP A 144 4.25 -4.27 14.69
CA ASP A 144 4.42 -5.58 15.31
C ASP A 144 3.82 -6.72 14.47
N ASP A 145 2.60 -6.52 13.93
CA ASP A 145 1.96 -7.51 13.06
C ASP A 145 2.74 -7.66 11.75
N LEU A 146 3.20 -6.57 11.14
CA LEU A 146 4.00 -6.63 9.91
C LEU A 146 5.33 -7.38 10.12
N LEU A 147 6.08 -7.01 11.16
CA LEU A 147 7.40 -7.60 11.45
C LEU A 147 7.29 -9.00 12.04
N GLY A 148 6.20 -9.30 12.74
CA GLY A 148 5.88 -10.62 13.31
C GLY A 148 5.26 -11.60 12.33
N LEU A 149 5.09 -11.21 11.04
CA LEU A 149 4.41 -12.00 10.01
C LEU A 149 2.95 -12.33 10.35
N VAL A 150 2.28 -11.45 11.08
CA VAL A 150 0.87 -11.61 11.47
C VAL A 150 -0.02 -10.88 10.48
N VAL A 151 -1.01 -11.57 9.95
CA VAL A 151 -2.05 -11.02 9.07
C VAL A 151 -3.37 -11.03 9.82
N ARG A 152 -3.70 -9.90 10.41
CA ARG A 152 -4.94 -9.67 11.18
C ARG A 152 -5.91 -8.85 10.37
N PRO A 153 -7.21 -9.20 10.31
CA PRO A 153 -8.19 -8.42 9.57
C PRO A 153 -8.39 -7.04 10.20
N ASN A 154 -8.36 -6.01 9.38
CA ASN A 154 -8.80 -4.68 9.76
C ASN A 154 -10.27 -4.52 9.35
N LYS A 155 -11.18 -4.69 10.31
CA LYS A 155 -12.63 -4.75 10.08
C LYS A 155 -13.29 -3.38 9.89
N VAL A 156 -12.50 -2.28 9.88
CA VAL A 156 -13.03 -0.90 9.81
C VAL A 156 -13.85 -0.67 8.55
N GLN A 157 -13.42 -1.20 7.42
CA GLN A 157 -14.04 -0.89 6.14
C GLN A 157 -14.31 -2.12 5.27
N ILE A 158 -13.53 -3.18 5.38
CA ILE A 158 -13.65 -4.33 4.50
C ILE A 158 -14.64 -5.38 5.02
N THR A 159 -15.10 -6.23 4.10
CA THR A 159 -15.89 -7.42 4.42
C THR A 159 -14.99 -8.64 4.64
N ARG A 160 -15.54 -9.67 5.33
CA ARG A 160 -14.90 -10.97 5.47
C ARG A 160 -14.41 -11.54 4.12
N ALA A 161 -15.25 -11.47 3.10
CA ALA A 161 -14.91 -12.02 1.78
C ALA A 161 -13.68 -11.33 1.15
N ILE A 162 -13.52 -10.02 1.32
CA ILE A 162 -12.33 -9.28 0.85
C ILE A 162 -11.08 -9.74 1.60
N TYR A 163 -11.17 -9.90 2.92
CA TYR A 163 -10.05 -10.40 3.73
C TYR A 163 -9.63 -11.80 3.31
N GLU A 164 -10.58 -12.75 3.29
CA GLU A 164 -10.33 -14.16 2.95
C GLU A 164 -9.74 -14.32 1.54
N ALA A 165 -10.22 -13.55 0.57
CA ALA A 165 -9.66 -13.54 -0.79
C ALA A 165 -8.19 -13.08 -0.83
N LYS A 166 -7.82 -12.08 0.00
CA LYS A 166 -6.42 -11.64 0.12
C LYS A 166 -5.55 -12.70 0.77
N VAL A 167 -6.00 -13.28 1.87
CA VAL A 167 -5.28 -14.35 2.60
C VAL A 167 -5.04 -15.56 1.71
N ALA A 168 -6.08 -16.03 1.01
CA ALA A 168 -5.98 -17.17 0.08
C ALA A 168 -4.92 -16.94 -1.03
N ARG A 169 -4.73 -15.69 -1.44
CA ARG A 169 -3.70 -15.31 -2.42
C ARG A 169 -2.31 -15.24 -1.80
N TRP A 170 -2.19 -14.77 -0.55
CA TRP A 170 -0.89 -14.53 0.10
C TRP A 170 -0.28 -15.78 0.71
N GLN A 171 -1.07 -16.62 1.33
CA GLN A 171 -0.60 -17.81 2.05
C GLN A 171 0.27 -18.77 1.23
N PRO A 172 -0.03 -19.06 -0.05
CA PRO A 172 0.87 -19.85 -0.89
C PRO A 172 2.21 -19.17 -1.22
N CYS A 173 2.24 -17.82 -1.23
CA CYS A 173 3.45 -17.05 -1.52
C CYS A 173 4.35 -16.89 -0.28
N TRP A 174 3.73 -16.79 0.90
CA TRP A 174 4.40 -16.57 2.19
C TRP A 174 3.88 -17.55 3.24
N PRO A 175 4.39 -18.79 3.28
CA PRO A 175 3.83 -19.85 4.13
C PRO A 175 4.05 -19.64 5.63
N GLU A 176 4.99 -18.78 6.04
CA GLU A 176 5.22 -18.45 7.46
C GLU A 176 4.27 -17.35 7.99
N LEU A 177 3.37 -16.82 7.16
CA LEU A 177 2.38 -15.85 7.63
C LEU A 177 1.42 -16.50 8.63
N LYS A 178 1.27 -15.85 9.77
CA LYS A 178 0.32 -16.23 10.83
C LYS A 178 -1.00 -15.53 10.55
N ILE A 179 -1.93 -16.28 9.96
CA ILE A 179 -3.24 -15.74 9.58
C ILE A 179 -4.15 -15.78 10.81
N CYS A 180 -4.68 -14.63 11.20
CA CYS A 180 -5.75 -14.53 12.19
C CYS A 180 -7.10 -14.76 11.52
N ASP A 181 -7.98 -15.48 12.17
CA ASP A 181 -9.34 -15.68 11.68
C ASP A 181 -10.13 -14.37 11.71
N TRP A 182 -11.13 -14.27 10.82
CA TRP A 182 -12.00 -13.10 10.80
C TRP A 182 -12.72 -12.89 12.13
N ASP A 183 -13.06 -13.93 12.83
CA ASP A 183 -13.87 -13.88 14.05
C ASP A 183 -13.04 -13.68 15.33
N GLU A 184 -11.70 -13.68 15.23
CA GLU A 184 -10.81 -13.25 16.31
C GLU A 184 -10.77 -11.70 16.38
#